data_1465a40a9d8b719ca97ce6cdc5210f94
#
_entry.id   1465a40a9d8b719ca97ce6cdc5210f94
#
_cell.length_a   1.000
_cell.length_b   1.000
_cell.length_c   1.000
_cell.angle_alpha   90.00
_cell.angle_beta   90.00
_cell.angle_gamma   90.00
#
_symmetry.space_group_name_H-M   'P 1'
#
loop_
_entity.id
_entity.type
_entity.pdbx_description
1 polymer ?
#
loop_
_entity_poly.entity_id
_entity_poly.type
_entity_poly.pdbx_seq_one_letter_code
_entity_poly.pdbx_strand_id
1 'polypeptide(L)'
;RAYSMASYPAEGREIMLNVRIATPPWDRSKNQWMDVNPGIASSFIFNQKPGDKVIISGPYGEFFINESESEMLYVGGGAGMAPMRSHLYELFRTIKTGRKVTYWYGGRSKRELFYIEHFRKLENDFPNFKFYMALSEPMEEDNWKVKTDINDEEGDGFVGFIHNCV
;
A
#
# COMPACT_ATOMS: atom_id res chain seq x y z
N ARG A 1 -16.10 1.13 11.16
CA ARG A 1 -14.73 0.59 11.01
C ARG A 1 -13.78 1.71 10.68
N ALA A 2 -12.56 1.67 11.21
CA ALA A 2 -11.50 2.61 10.85
C ALA A 2 -10.78 2.13 9.59
N TYR A 3 -10.45 3.06 8.70
CA TYR A 3 -9.62 2.85 7.51
C TYR A 3 -8.60 3.98 7.42
N SER A 4 -7.36 3.65 7.10
CA SER A 4 -6.33 4.65 6.85
C SER A 4 -6.56 5.33 5.50
N MET A 5 -6.36 6.63 5.46
CA MET A 5 -6.46 7.41 4.23
C MET A 5 -5.23 7.18 3.34
N ALA A 6 -5.45 6.97 2.06
CA ALA A 6 -4.40 6.91 1.05
C ALA A 6 -4.17 8.27 0.37
N SER A 7 -5.19 9.15 0.38
CA SER A 7 -5.05 10.53 -0.05
C SER A 7 -4.25 11.35 0.95
N TYR A 8 -3.53 12.37 0.47
CA TYR A 8 -2.86 13.36 1.31
C TYR A 8 -3.61 14.70 1.25
N PRO A 9 -3.38 15.63 2.21
CA PRO A 9 -4.21 16.84 2.33
C PRO A 9 -4.33 17.69 1.07
N ALA A 10 -3.26 17.81 0.28
CA ALA A 10 -3.27 18.65 -0.92
C ALA A 10 -3.98 18.02 -2.14
N GLU A 11 -4.45 16.78 -2.06
CA GLU A 11 -5.33 16.19 -3.09
C GLU A 11 -6.75 16.77 -3.10
N GLY A 12 -7.05 17.66 -2.16
CA GLY A 12 -8.30 18.39 -2.14
C GLY A 12 -9.37 17.79 -1.22
N ARG A 13 -10.61 17.67 -1.72
CA ARG A 13 -11.75 17.25 -0.90
C ARG A 13 -12.09 15.77 -1.02
N GLU A 14 -11.23 15.00 -1.67
CA GLU A 14 -11.43 13.57 -1.88
C GLU A 14 -10.71 12.76 -0.81
N ILE A 15 -11.37 11.76 -0.28
CA ILE A 15 -10.78 10.79 0.65
C ILE A 15 -10.63 9.47 -0.09
N MET A 16 -9.38 9.04 -0.29
CA MET A 16 -9.06 7.74 -0.87
C MET A 16 -8.83 6.71 0.21
N LEU A 17 -9.49 5.58 0.10
CA LEU A 17 -9.34 4.44 0.99
C LEU A 17 -8.93 3.19 0.21
N ASN A 18 -8.05 2.39 0.77
CA ASN A 18 -7.75 1.07 0.25
C ASN A 18 -8.50 0.03 1.06
N VAL A 19 -9.54 -0.54 0.47
CA VAL A 19 -10.41 -1.50 1.16
C VAL A 19 -10.32 -2.85 0.48
N ARG A 20 -9.90 -3.86 1.24
CA ARG A 20 -9.99 -5.24 0.82
C ARG A 20 -11.32 -5.82 1.28
N ILE A 21 -12.06 -6.47 0.38
CA ILE A 21 -13.26 -7.19 0.76
C ILE A 21 -12.88 -8.38 1.66
N ALA A 22 -13.53 -8.47 2.82
CA ALA A 22 -13.34 -9.60 3.72
C ALA A 22 -14.34 -10.70 3.32
N THR A 23 -13.88 -11.66 2.53
CA THR A 23 -14.60 -12.87 2.19
C THR A 23 -14.40 -13.93 3.28
N PRO A 24 -15.34 -14.89 3.43
CA PRO A 24 -15.11 -16.05 4.29
C PRO A 24 -13.78 -16.74 3.92
N PRO A 25 -13.01 -17.22 4.91
CA PRO A 25 -11.79 -17.98 4.63
C PRO A 25 -12.09 -19.29 3.91
N TRP A 26 -11.14 -19.76 3.10
CA TRP A 26 -11.21 -21.07 2.50
C TRP A 26 -10.72 -22.14 3.49
N ASP A 27 -11.58 -23.11 3.82
CA ASP A 27 -11.21 -24.26 4.63
C ASP A 27 -10.58 -25.34 3.73
N ARG A 28 -9.25 -25.43 3.77
CA ARG A 28 -8.50 -26.40 2.96
C ARG A 28 -8.81 -27.85 3.34
N SER A 29 -9.18 -28.12 4.59
CA SER A 29 -9.48 -29.46 5.06
C SER A 29 -10.82 -29.99 4.54
N LYS A 30 -11.78 -29.10 4.35
CA LYS A 30 -13.13 -29.40 3.86
C LYS A 30 -13.33 -29.04 2.39
N ASN A 31 -12.32 -28.43 1.76
CA ASN A 31 -12.37 -27.95 0.38
C ASN A 31 -13.60 -27.08 0.07
N GLN A 32 -13.93 -26.17 1.00
CA GLN A 32 -15.08 -25.25 0.89
C GLN A 32 -14.82 -23.94 1.61
N TRP A 33 -15.60 -22.92 1.31
CA TRP A 33 -15.61 -21.70 2.09
C TRP A 33 -16.17 -21.95 3.50
N MET A 34 -15.54 -21.34 4.50
CA MET A 34 -16.07 -21.40 5.87
C MET A 34 -17.44 -20.72 5.95
N ASP A 35 -18.37 -21.31 6.69
CA ASP A 35 -19.68 -20.72 6.96
C ASP A 35 -19.56 -19.66 8.07
N VAL A 36 -19.01 -18.50 7.68
CA VAL A 36 -18.86 -17.32 8.54
C VAL A 36 -19.37 -16.09 7.80
N ASN A 37 -19.92 -15.14 8.54
CA ASN A 37 -20.36 -13.90 7.93
C ASN A 37 -19.21 -13.14 7.24
N PRO A 38 -19.44 -12.58 6.05
CA PRO A 38 -18.48 -11.70 5.41
C PRO A 38 -18.29 -10.42 6.24
N GLY A 39 -17.19 -9.69 5.98
CA GLY A 39 -16.91 -8.44 6.69
C GLY A 39 -17.98 -7.39 6.44
N ILE A 40 -18.70 -6.98 7.48
CA ILE A 40 -19.85 -6.06 7.38
C ILE A 40 -19.45 -4.73 6.72
N ALA A 41 -18.37 -4.10 7.18
CA ALA A 41 -17.96 -2.78 6.67
C ALA A 41 -17.44 -2.85 5.23
N SER A 42 -16.62 -3.85 4.89
CA SER A 42 -16.13 -4.02 3.52
C SER A 42 -17.27 -4.37 2.56
N SER A 43 -18.17 -5.25 2.94
CA SER A 43 -19.36 -5.58 2.13
C SER A 43 -20.26 -4.35 1.92
N PHE A 44 -20.47 -3.52 2.95
CA PHE A 44 -21.20 -2.26 2.81
C PHE A 44 -20.52 -1.35 1.76
N ILE A 45 -19.19 -1.14 1.86
CA ILE A 45 -18.45 -0.28 0.92
C ILE A 45 -18.55 -0.82 -0.51
N PHE A 46 -18.35 -2.12 -0.71
CA PHE A 46 -18.41 -2.74 -2.04
C PHE A 46 -19.79 -2.74 -2.68
N ASN A 47 -20.85 -2.58 -1.90
CA ASN A 47 -22.22 -2.44 -2.39
C ASN A 47 -22.59 -0.99 -2.77
N GLN A 48 -21.75 0.00 -2.43
CA GLN A 48 -22.01 1.39 -2.80
C GLN A 48 -21.79 1.62 -4.29
N LYS A 49 -22.53 2.54 -4.85
CA LYS A 49 -22.42 2.99 -6.24
C LYS A 49 -22.01 4.45 -6.28
N PRO A 50 -21.38 4.91 -7.37
CA PRO A 50 -21.12 6.33 -7.56
C PRO A 50 -22.39 7.16 -7.37
N GLY A 51 -22.33 8.17 -6.50
CA GLY A 51 -23.45 9.01 -6.13
C GLY A 51 -24.15 8.64 -4.80
N ASP A 52 -23.88 7.46 -4.25
CA ASP A 52 -24.41 7.09 -2.94
C ASP A 52 -23.77 7.95 -1.84
N LYS A 53 -24.57 8.31 -0.85
CA LYS A 53 -24.12 9.08 0.30
C LYS A 53 -23.72 8.18 1.45
N VAL A 54 -22.50 8.38 1.96
CA VAL A 54 -22.01 7.66 3.13
C VAL A 54 -21.66 8.66 4.24
N ILE A 55 -21.96 8.28 5.48
CA ILE A 55 -21.59 9.07 6.66
C ILE A 55 -20.23 8.59 7.12
N ILE A 56 -19.28 9.52 7.19
CA ILE A 56 -17.93 9.27 7.70
C ILE A 56 -17.66 10.21 8.88
N SER A 57 -16.76 9.79 9.75
CA SER A 57 -16.25 10.58 10.86
C SER A 57 -14.73 10.47 10.92
N GLY A 58 -14.07 11.49 11.46
CA GLY A 58 -12.60 11.54 11.55
C GLY A 58 -12.08 12.95 11.30
N PRO A 59 -10.77 13.10 11.06
CA PRO A 59 -9.77 12.02 11.10
C PRO A 59 -9.50 11.54 12.53
N TYR A 60 -9.14 10.24 12.66
CA TYR A 60 -8.72 9.64 13.93
C TYR A 60 -7.37 8.96 13.77
N GLY A 61 -6.68 8.71 14.88
CA GLY A 61 -5.40 8.02 14.93
C GLY A 61 -4.22 8.97 15.02
N GLU A 62 -3.03 8.40 15.26
CA GLU A 62 -1.81 9.12 15.60
C GLU A 62 -0.61 8.71 14.73
N PHE A 63 -0.86 8.10 13.59
CA PHE A 63 0.20 7.72 12.66
C PHE A 63 0.55 8.92 11.76
N PHE A 64 1.48 9.74 12.24
CA PHE A 64 1.93 10.95 11.57
C PHE A 64 3.36 10.80 11.03
N ILE A 65 3.74 11.70 10.13
CA ILE A 65 5.13 11.86 9.69
C ILE A 65 5.96 12.31 10.88
N ASN A 66 7.07 11.59 11.15
CA ASN A 66 7.98 11.99 12.22
C ASN A 66 8.79 13.23 11.79
N GLU A 67 8.66 14.29 12.56
CA GLU A 67 9.39 15.54 12.38
C GLU A 67 10.84 15.38 12.86
N SER A 68 11.74 15.03 11.96
CA SER A 68 13.18 14.92 12.21
C SER A 68 13.95 15.12 10.90
N GLU A 69 15.25 15.29 10.97
CA GLU A 69 16.14 15.37 9.81
C GLU A 69 16.73 14.00 9.40
N SER A 70 16.41 12.95 10.14
CA SER A 70 16.91 11.60 9.87
C SER A 70 16.33 11.04 8.57
N GLU A 71 17.05 10.13 7.91
CA GLU A 71 16.48 9.36 6.81
C GLU A 71 15.26 8.55 7.26
N MET A 72 14.37 8.25 6.33
CA MET A 72 13.12 7.58 6.60
C MET A 72 13.04 6.26 5.87
N LEU A 73 12.67 5.22 6.61
CA LEU A 73 12.38 3.91 6.07
C LEU A 73 10.89 3.61 6.26
N TYR A 74 10.17 3.44 5.15
CA TYR A 74 8.79 2.99 5.15
C TYR A 74 8.73 1.52 4.76
N VAL A 75 7.95 0.74 5.50
CA VAL A 75 7.68 -0.67 5.18
C VAL A 75 6.17 -0.88 5.22
N GLY A 76 5.59 -1.31 4.12
CA GLY A 76 4.16 -1.52 4.01
C GLY A 76 3.80 -2.81 3.29
N GLY A 77 2.67 -3.42 3.66
CA GLY A 77 2.18 -4.64 3.03
C GLY A 77 0.69 -4.56 2.71
N GLY A 78 0.31 -5.01 1.52
CA GLY A 78 -1.08 -5.03 1.08
C GLY A 78 -1.79 -3.68 1.25
N ALA A 79 -2.99 -3.68 1.83
CA ALA A 79 -3.77 -2.45 2.08
C ALA A 79 -3.14 -1.49 3.10
N GLY A 80 -2.16 -1.97 3.90
CA GLY A 80 -1.40 -1.14 4.85
C GLY A 80 -0.53 -0.07 4.17
N MET A 81 -0.40 -0.12 2.84
CA MET A 81 0.26 0.93 2.06
C MET A 81 -0.51 2.26 2.04
N ALA A 82 -1.79 2.29 2.40
CA ALA A 82 -2.61 3.50 2.32
C ALA A 82 -1.98 4.70 3.05
N PRO A 83 -1.65 4.63 4.36
CA PRO A 83 -1.01 5.75 5.04
C PRO A 83 0.39 6.05 4.50
N MET A 84 1.12 5.05 3.97
CA MET A 84 2.44 5.28 3.35
C MET A 84 2.32 6.16 2.11
N ARG A 85 1.30 5.93 1.27
CA ARG A 85 1.05 6.79 0.12
C ARG A 85 0.75 8.23 0.56
N SER A 86 -0.12 8.40 1.54
CA SER A 86 -0.46 9.72 2.07
C SER A 86 0.79 10.47 2.56
N HIS A 87 1.62 9.82 3.39
CA HIS A 87 2.86 10.40 3.91
C HIS A 87 3.87 10.73 2.81
N LEU A 88 4.13 9.80 1.88
CA LEU A 88 5.10 9.99 0.81
C LEU A 88 4.71 11.15 -0.10
N TYR A 89 3.43 11.27 -0.45
CA TYR A 89 2.98 12.38 -1.26
C TYR A 89 3.05 13.71 -0.51
N GLU A 90 2.70 13.74 0.77
CA GLU A 90 2.86 14.94 1.60
C GLU A 90 4.33 15.35 1.70
N LEU A 91 5.24 14.42 1.99
CA LEU A 91 6.68 14.67 2.08
C LEU A 91 7.28 15.26 0.81
N PHE A 92 6.92 14.70 -0.35
CA PHE A 92 7.57 15.08 -1.60
C PHE A 92 6.83 16.17 -2.38
N ARG A 93 5.50 16.21 -2.34
CA ARG A 93 4.71 17.17 -3.11
C ARG A 93 4.43 18.46 -2.33
N THR A 94 4.20 18.38 -1.01
CA THR A 94 3.88 19.55 -0.17
C THR A 94 5.12 20.05 0.58
N ILE A 95 5.72 19.21 1.41
CA ILE A 95 6.86 19.58 2.26
C ILE A 95 8.14 19.76 1.44
N LYS A 96 8.26 19.03 0.31
CA LYS A 96 9.45 19.00 -0.55
C LYS A 96 10.71 18.63 0.24
N THR A 97 10.61 17.56 1.00
CA THR A 97 11.67 17.11 1.90
C THR A 97 12.98 16.84 1.17
N GLY A 98 14.10 17.27 1.76
CA GLY A 98 15.44 16.89 1.32
C GLY A 98 15.95 15.57 1.93
N ARG A 99 15.16 14.96 2.84
CA ARG A 99 15.54 13.73 3.53
C ARG A 99 15.60 12.55 2.55
N LYS A 100 16.51 11.64 2.79
CA LYS A 100 16.55 10.36 2.08
C LYS A 100 15.38 9.51 2.59
N VAL A 101 14.56 9.03 1.67
CA VAL A 101 13.37 8.23 1.98
C VAL A 101 13.40 6.95 1.16
N THR A 102 13.19 5.83 1.82
CA THR A 102 13.11 4.51 1.18
C THR A 102 11.77 3.88 1.52
N TYR A 103 11.07 3.37 0.51
CA TYR A 103 9.82 2.66 0.69
C TYR A 103 9.92 1.22 0.19
N TRP A 104 9.69 0.28 1.10
CA TRP A 104 9.60 -1.14 0.83
C TRP A 104 8.16 -1.61 0.89
N TYR A 105 7.66 -2.12 -0.25
CA TYR A 105 6.27 -2.50 -0.40
C TYR A 105 6.12 -3.97 -0.73
N GLY A 106 5.42 -4.74 0.14
CA GLY A 106 5.20 -6.17 0.00
C GLY A 106 3.76 -6.53 -0.35
N GLY A 107 3.61 -7.54 -1.19
CA GLY A 107 2.35 -8.22 -1.46
C GLY A 107 2.57 -9.72 -1.64
N ARG A 108 1.49 -10.50 -1.77
CA ARG A 108 1.62 -11.92 -2.12
C ARG A 108 1.96 -12.06 -3.60
N SER A 109 1.22 -11.39 -4.46
CA SER A 109 1.41 -11.37 -5.90
C SER A 109 1.27 -9.94 -6.42
N LYS A 110 1.67 -9.69 -7.66
CA LYS A 110 1.67 -8.34 -8.28
C LYS A 110 0.28 -7.68 -8.27
N ARG A 111 -0.79 -8.46 -8.43
CA ARG A 111 -2.17 -7.97 -8.37
C ARG A 111 -2.60 -7.42 -6.99
N GLU A 112 -1.83 -7.71 -5.94
CA GLU A 112 -2.06 -7.17 -4.60
C GLU A 112 -1.26 -5.91 -4.29
N LEU A 113 -0.42 -5.44 -5.23
CA LEU A 113 0.31 -4.19 -5.13
C LEU A 113 -0.47 -3.06 -5.81
N PHE A 114 -0.76 -2.00 -5.06
CA PHE A 114 -1.51 -0.83 -5.53
C PHE A 114 -0.58 0.35 -5.77
N TYR A 115 -0.92 1.22 -6.71
CA TYR A 115 -0.24 2.48 -6.98
C TYR A 115 1.26 2.36 -7.34
N ILE A 116 1.70 1.24 -7.92
CA ILE A 116 3.10 1.04 -8.33
C ILE A 116 3.58 2.21 -9.19
N GLU A 117 2.82 2.56 -10.22
CA GLU A 117 3.15 3.65 -11.14
C GLU A 117 3.28 5.01 -10.42
N HIS A 118 2.47 5.23 -9.37
CA HIS A 118 2.56 6.44 -8.56
C HIS A 118 3.89 6.53 -7.81
N PHE A 119 4.36 5.41 -7.23
CA PHE A 119 5.63 5.39 -6.51
C PHE A 119 6.83 5.42 -7.46
N ARG A 120 6.74 4.75 -8.62
CA ARG A 120 7.76 4.86 -9.68
C ARG A 120 7.88 6.28 -10.22
N LYS A 121 6.74 6.95 -10.43
CA LYS A 121 6.75 8.35 -10.80
C LYS A 121 7.40 9.23 -9.73
N LEU A 122 7.09 8.97 -8.46
CA LEU A 122 7.70 9.71 -7.35
C LEU A 122 9.21 9.49 -7.31
N GLU A 123 9.68 8.26 -7.53
CA GLU A 123 11.10 7.91 -7.61
C GLU A 123 11.82 8.62 -8.76
N ASN A 124 11.19 8.72 -9.91
CA ASN A 124 11.72 9.45 -11.07
C ASN A 124 11.76 10.97 -10.83
N ASP A 125 10.77 11.52 -10.13
CA ASP A 125 10.66 12.95 -9.88
C ASP A 125 11.60 13.42 -8.75
N PHE A 126 11.99 12.52 -7.82
CA PHE A 126 12.75 12.87 -6.61
C PHE A 126 13.93 11.92 -6.37
N PRO A 127 15.18 12.37 -6.60
CA PRO A 127 16.37 11.52 -6.52
C PRO A 127 16.65 10.99 -5.09
N ASN A 128 16.11 11.64 -4.08
CA ASN A 128 16.21 11.24 -2.67
C ASN A 128 15.12 10.26 -2.23
N PHE A 129 14.29 9.74 -3.16
CA PHE A 129 13.33 8.67 -2.92
C PHE A 129 13.73 7.38 -3.63
N LYS A 130 13.62 6.25 -2.94
CA LYS A 130 13.82 4.91 -3.50
C LYS A 130 12.63 4.01 -3.17
N PHE A 131 12.21 3.24 -4.17
CA PHE A 131 11.05 2.37 -4.08
C PHE A 131 11.40 0.93 -4.43
N TYR A 132 11.20 0.02 -3.46
CA TYR A 132 11.46 -1.40 -3.60
C TYR A 132 10.20 -2.22 -3.36
N MET A 133 10.07 -3.34 -4.09
CA MET A 133 8.94 -4.25 -3.99
C MET A 133 9.39 -5.67 -3.67
N ALA A 134 8.54 -6.42 -2.98
CA ALA A 134 8.72 -7.85 -2.80
C ALA A 134 7.39 -8.60 -2.90
N LEU A 135 7.43 -9.80 -3.48
CA LEU A 135 6.30 -10.72 -3.53
C LEU A 135 6.62 -11.98 -2.74
N SER A 136 5.74 -12.32 -1.79
CA SER A 136 5.93 -13.56 -1.01
C SER A 136 5.48 -14.82 -1.76
N GLU A 137 4.56 -14.69 -2.70
CA GLU A 137 3.98 -15.76 -3.50
C GLU A 137 3.79 -15.28 -4.95
N PRO A 138 4.88 -14.97 -5.69
CA PRO A 138 4.76 -14.54 -7.08
C PRO A 138 4.10 -15.64 -7.90
N MET A 139 3.17 -15.26 -8.76
CA MET A 139 2.48 -16.15 -9.68
C MET A 139 3.16 -16.14 -11.04
N GLU A 140 2.99 -17.21 -11.82
CA GLU A 140 3.53 -17.29 -13.19
C GLU A 140 3.04 -16.12 -14.06
N GLU A 141 1.77 -15.74 -13.91
CA GLU A 141 1.14 -14.62 -14.60
C GLU A 141 1.72 -13.24 -14.25
N ASP A 142 2.40 -13.12 -13.10
CA ASP A 142 3.04 -11.86 -12.68
C ASP A 142 4.25 -11.53 -13.58
N ASN A 143 4.84 -12.51 -14.26
CA ASN A 143 6.08 -12.38 -15.03
C ASN A 143 7.17 -11.66 -14.23
N TRP A 144 7.26 -11.99 -12.94
CA TRP A 144 8.09 -11.30 -11.96
C TRP A 144 9.57 -11.56 -12.18
N LYS A 145 10.32 -10.52 -12.52
CA LYS A 145 11.77 -10.57 -12.60
C LYS A 145 12.38 -10.32 -11.23
N VAL A 146 13.03 -11.34 -10.69
CA VAL A 146 13.62 -11.27 -9.36
C VAL A 146 14.92 -10.46 -9.41
N LYS A 147 15.03 -9.45 -8.55
CA LYS A 147 16.28 -8.70 -8.36
C LYS A 147 17.34 -9.56 -7.70
N THR A 148 18.55 -9.47 -8.20
CA THR A 148 19.74 -10.14 -7.62
C THR A 148 20.26 -9.37 -6.41
N ASP A 149 20.18 -8.06 -6.44
CA ASP A 149 20.55 -7.15 -5.35
C ASP A 149 19.78 -5.81 -5.47
N ILE A 150 20.07 -4.87 -4.57
CA ILE A 150 19.42 -3.56 -4.51
C ILE A 150 19.73 -2.67 -5.72
N ASN A 151 20.84 -2.90 -6.42
CA ASN A 151 21.30 -2.12 -7.57
C ASN A 151 20.88 -2.76 -8.91
N ASP A 152 20.24 -3.91 -8.89
CA ASP A 152 19.73 -4.56 -10.11
C ASP A 152 18.57 -3.73 -10.69
N GLU A 153 18.82 -3.10 -11.85
CA GLU A 153 17.86 -2.25 -12.55
C GLU A 153 16.92 -3.05 -13.47
N GLU A 154 17.26 -4.29 -13.79
CA GLU A 154 16.46 -5.13 -14.70
C GLU A 154 15.36 -5.92 -13.98
N GLY A 155 15.52 -6.15 -12.68
CA GLY A 155 14.55 -6.84 -11.86
C GLY A 155 13.39 -5.96 -11.41
N ASP A 156 12.20 -6.54 -11.29
CA ASP A 156 11.01 -5.87 -10.76
C ASP A 156 11.08 -5.69 -9.24
N GLY A 157 11.63 -6.68 -8.52
CA GLY A 157 11.75 -6.67 -7.07
C GLY A 157 12.20 -8.03 -6.50
N PHE A 158 12.08 -8.17 -5.20
CA PHE A 158 12.55 -9.34 -4.45
C PHE A 158 11.47 -10.41 -4.29
N VAL A 159 11.87 -11.60 -3.84
CA VAL A 159 10.94 -12.68 -3.46
C VAL A 159 11.08 -12.95 -1.97
N GLY A 160 9.96 -12.99 -1.28
CA GLY A 160 9.87 -13.20 0.16
C GLY A 160 8.95 -12.21 0.85
N PHE A 161 8.82 -12.38 2.16
CA PHE A 161 8.13 -11.38 2.97
C PHE A 161 8.95 -10.10 3.04
N ILE A 162 8.29 -8.95 2.90
CA ILE A 162 8.97 -7.66 2.80
C ILE A 162 9.94 -7.39 3.97
N HIS A 163 9.60 -7.80 5.19
CA HIS A 163 10.45 -7.63 6.36
C HIS A 163 11.73 -8.49 6.36
N ASN A 164 11.84 -9.45 5.44
CA ASN A 164 13.06 -10.24 5.22
C ASN A 164 13.91 -9.68 4.07
N CYS A 165 13.37 -8.73 3.30
CA CYS A 165 14.04 -8.14 2.15
C CYS A 165 14.64 -6.75 2.44
N VAL A 166 14.29 -6.16 3.60
CA VAL A 166 14.75 -4.83 4.06
C VAL A 166 16.14 -4.90 4.66
#